data_78e2e1545dbfd71f5457e718aa5454e6
#
_entry.id   78e2e1545dbfd71f5457e718aa5454e6
#
_cell.length_a   1.000
_cell.length_b   1.000
_cell.length_c   1.000
_cell.angle_alpha   90.00
_cell.angle_beta   90.00
_cell.angle_gamma   90.00
#
_symmetry.space_group_name_H-M   'P 1'
#
loop_
_entity.id
_entity.type
_entity.pdbx_description
1 polymer ?
#
loop_
_entity_poly.entity_id
_entity_poly.type
_entity_poly.pdbx_seq_one_letter_code
_entity_poly.pdbx_strand_id
1 'polypeptide(L)'
;HLYEMGQEEFENTVFVLKDRLFRFARRILTDAQDAEDVVQEIMIGFWNKRAELSKLLNIEAYAMRSVKNMSLDKIKHYQVRQNKMTDIIQQTESIYNEQSVERNEMQDLIKKSIESLPEKQKLVIHLRDVEGYSFEEMSKVLEMDEVALRVNLSRARKKVKEEILKIVNYGIE
;
A
#
# COMPACT_ATOMS: atom_id res chain seq x y z
N HIS A 1 30.28 9.21 19.01
CA HIS A 1 30.14 9.19 17.55
C HIS A 1 28.79 8.56 17.21
N LEU A 2 27.87 9.38 16.67
CA LEU A 2 26.66 8.89 16.06
C LEU A 2 27.06 8.18 14.76
N TYR A 3 26.85 6.87 14.71
CA TYR A 3 27.02 6.13 13.48
C TYR A 3 25.98 6.64 12.45
N GLU A 4 26.45 7.15 11.35
CA GLU A 4 25.61 7.59 10.26
C GLU A 4 25.70 6.57 9.12
N MET A 5 24.54 6.06 8.69
CA MET A 5 24.44 5.14 7.57
C MET A 5 25.05 5.75 6.30
N GLY A 6 26.01 5.06 5.69
CA GLY A 6 26.60 5.49 4.44
C GLY A 6 25.68 5.25 3.24
N GLN A 7 26.09 5.73 2.06
CA GLN A 7 25.29 5.59 0.84
C GLN A 7 25.04 4.11 0.48
N GLU A 8 26.05 3.28 0.48
CA GLU A 8 25.94 1.85 0.14
C GLU A 8 24.99 1.12 1.10
N GLU A 9 25.12 1.38 2.39
CA GLU A 9 24.22 0.79 3.40
C GLU A 9 22.78 1.26 3.22
N PHE A 10 22.56 2.55 2.91
CA PHE A 10 21.24 3.09 2.62
C PHE A 10 20.63 2.43 1.36
N GLU A 11 21.38 2.28 0.31
CA GLU A 11 20.95 1.58 -0.91
C GLU A 11 20.51 0.14 -0.60
N ASN A 12 21.28 -0.58 0.20
CA ASN A 12 21.02 -1.98 0.52
C ASN A 12 19.91 -2.21 1.56
N THR A 13 19.62 -1.23 2.41
CA THR A 13 18.62 -1.37 3.50
C THR A 13 17.33 -0.61 3.26
N VAL A 14 17.39 0.55 2.64
CA VAL A 14 16.23 1.44 2.43
C VAL A 14 15.81 1.50 0.98
N PHE A 15 16.73 1.82 0.08
CA PHE A 15 16.40 1.98 -1.33
C PHE A 15 15.92 0.68 -1.97
N VAL A 16 16.41 -0.46 -1.51
CA VAL A 16 15.94 -1.79 -1.95
C VAL A 16 14.44 -2.01 -1.66
N LEU A 17 13.85 -1.27 -0.73
CA LEU A 17 12.43 -1.36 -0.39
C LEU A 17 11.52 -0.56 -1.33
N LYS A 18 12.08 0.24 -2.25
CA LYS A 18 11.35 1.18 -3.09
C LYS A 18 10.13 0.57 -3.77
N ASP A 19 10.28 -0.57 -4.43
CA ASP A 19 9.19 -1.20 -5.17
C ASP A 19 8.09 -1.72 -4.24
N ARG A 20 8.47 -2.27 -3.09
CA ARG A 20 7.53 -2.72 -2.06
C ARG A 20 6.74 -1.57 -1.46
N LEU A 21 7.41 -0.46 -1.16
CA LEU A 21 6.78 0.77 -0.68
C LEU A 21 5.82 1.34 -1.73
N PHE A 22 6.20 1.34 -3.00
CA PHE A 22 5.36 1.77 -4.10
C PHE A 22 4.10 0.91 -4.24
N ARG A 23 4.22 -0.42 -4.23
CA ARG A 23 3.07 -1.33 -4.28
C ARG A 23 2.10 -1.08 -3.13
N PHE A 24 2.61 -0.82 -1.93
CA PHE A 24 1.78 -0.54 -0.77
C PHE A 24 1.09 0.84 -0.88
N ALA A 25 1.81 1.87 -1.30
CA ALA A 25 1.21 3.17 -1.60
C ALA A 25 0.11 3.07 -2.66
N ARG A 26 0.34 2.30 -3.74
CA ARG A 26 -0.64 2.04 -4.80
C ARG A 26 -1.90 1.31 -4.31
N ARG A 27 -1.76 0.48 -3.29
CA ARG A 27 -2.92 -0.18 -2.67
C ARG A 27 -3.83 0.81 -1.95
N ILE A 28 -3.28 1.89 -1.43
CA ILE A 28 -4.00 2.92 -0.68
C ILE A 28 -4.47 4.05 -1.61
N LEU A 29 -3.56 4.51 -2.49
CA LEU A 29 -3.78 5.61 -3.43
C LEU A 29 -4.16 5.08 -4.81
N THR A 30 -5.20 5.65 -5.40
CA THR A 30 -5.65 5.27 -6.75
C THR A 30 -4.75 5.83 -7.85
N ASP A 31 -4.12 6.96 -7.63
CA ASP A 31 -3.23 7.64 -8.59
C ASP A 31 -1.79 7.17 -8.43
N ALA A 32 -1.18 6.69 -9.53
CA ALA A 32 0.19 6.20 -9.55
C ALA A 32 1.20 7.32 -9.25
N GLN A 33 0.93 8.53 -9.74
CA GLN A 33 1.80 9.69 -9.50
C GLN A 33 1.82 10.07 -8.02
N ASP A 34 0.68 10.05 -7.35
CA ASP A 34 0.61 10.26 -5.90
C ASP A 34 1.39 9.21 -5.12
N ALA A 35 1.34 7.96 -5.53
CA ALA A 35 2.10 6.89 -4.92
C ALA A 35 3.61 7.07 -5.11
N GLU A 36 4.05 7.47 -6.31
CA GLU A 36 5.46 7.81 -6.57
C GLU A 36 5.92 8.98 -5.72
N ASP A 37 5.12 10.02 -5.61
CA ASP A 37 5.43 11.20 -4.80
C ASP A 37 5.62 10.84 -3.32
N VAL A 38 4.76 9.98 -2.78
CA VAL A 38 4.89 9.46 -1.40
C VAL A 38 6.20 8.72 -1.22
N VAL A 39 6.54 7.81 -2.11
CA VAL A 39 7.78 7.02 -2.02
C VAL A 39 9.01 7.92 -2.13
N GLN A 40 9.03 8.87 -3.06
CA GLN A 40 10.12 9.82 -3.22
C GLN A 40 10.31 10.68 -1.96
N GLU A 41 9.23 11.19 -1.41
CA GLU A 41 9.27 12.00 -0.18
C GLU A 41 9.82 11.20 1.01
N ILE A 42 9.41 9.94 1.13
CA ILE A 42 9.94 9.03 2.15
C ILE A 42 11.43 8.77 1.94
N MET A 43 11.86 8.49 0.72
CA MET A 43 13.28 8.25 0.41
C MET A 43 14.15 9.46 0.75
N ILE A 44 13.72 10.66 0.39
CA ILE A 44 14.43 11.90 0.70
C ILE A 44 14.46 12.14 2.21
N GLY A 45 13.33 12.00 2.88
CA GLY A 45 13.23 12.17 4.33
C GLY A 45 14.10 11.17 5.10
N PHE A 46 14.14 9.93 4.67
CA PHE A 46 14.97 8.89 5.27
C PHE A 46 16.44 9.12 5.04
N TRP A 47 16.83 9.56 3.85
CA TRP A 47 18.21 9.95 3.59
C TRP A 47 18.67 11.08 4.52
N ASN A 48 17.85 12.11 4.69
CA ASN A 48 18.14 13.23 5.57
C ASN A 48 18.24 12.83 7.05
N LYS A 49 17.52 11.77 7.46
CA LYS A 49 17.48 11.24 8.84
C LYS A 49 18.23 9.92 9.00
N ARG A 50 19.14 9.58 8.09
CA ARG A 50 19.80 8.27 8.10
C ARG A 50 20.58 7.93 9.38
N ALA A 51 21.04 8.92 10.10
CA ALA A 51 21.66 8.71 11.42
C ALA A 51 20.66 8.21 12.46
N GLU A 52 19.43 8.68 12.41
CA GLU A 52 18.34 8.22 13.30
C GLU A 52 17.83 6.84 12.86
N LEU A 53 17.75 6.59 11.55
CA LEU A 53 17.32 5.30 11.01
C LEU A 53 18.25 4.15 11.43
N SER A 54 19.55 4.40 11.50
CA SER A 54 20.54 3.38 11.91
C SER A 54 20.31 2.85 13.34
N LYS A 55 19.55 3.56 14.17
CA LYS A 55 19.18 3.17 15.53
C LYS A 55 17.91 2.30 15.59
N LEU A 56 17.16 2.21 14.50
CA LEU A 56 15.91 1.46 14.47
C LEU A 56 16.18 -0.04 14.38
N LEU A 57 15.44 -0.83 15.14
CA LEU A 57 15.51 -2.29 15.09
C LEU A 57 14.90 -2.87 13.81
N ASN A 58 13.91 -2.18 13.23
CA ASN A 58 13.20 -2.63 12.04
C ASN A 58 12.89 -1.46 11.12
N ILE A 59 13.82 -1.16 10.22
CA ILE A 59 13.71 -0.08 9.24
C ILE A 59 12.57 -0.35 8.25
N GLU A 60 12.40 -1.59 7.82
CA GLU A 60 11.35 -1.96 6.86
C GLU A 60 9.95 -1.70 7.43
N ALA A 61 9.66 -2.14 8.65
CA ALA A 61 8.38 -1.88 9.29
C ALA A 61 8.11 -0.38 9.47
N TYR A 62 9.14 0.38 9.82
CA TYR A 62 9.06 1.84 9.94
C TYR A 62 8.76 2.49 8.57
N ALA A 63 9.44 2.05 7.52
CA ALA A 63 9.22 2.55 6.16
C ALA A 63 7.80 2.25 5.67
N MET A 64 7.33 1.02 5.83
CA MET A 64 5.98 0.61 5.45
C MET A 64 4.90 1.37 6.22
N ARG A 65 5.09 1.58 7.53
CA ARG A 65 4.18 2.40 8.35
C ARG A 65 4.18 3.86 7.90
N SER A 66 5.33 4.41 7.54
CA SER A 66 5.46 5.78 7.02
C SER A 66 4.71 5.94 5.70
N VAL A 67 4.81 4.98 4.78
CA VAL A 67 4.03 4.95 3.54
C VAL A 67 2.53 4.91 3.82
N LYS A 68 2.10 4.02 4.71
CA LYS A 68 0.69 3.94 5.12
C LYS A 68 0.17 5.27 5.63
N ASN A 69 0.86 5.87 6.59
CA ASN A 69 0.42 7.10 7.22
C ASN A 69 0.38 8.27 6.24
N MET A 70 1.42 8.43 5.43
CA MET A 70 1.49 9.50 4.42
C MET A 70 0.42 9.34 3.34
N SER A 71 0.17 8.12 2.88
CA SER A 71 -0.86 7.83 1.89
C SER A 71 -2.28 8.09 2.42
N LEU A 72 -2.56 7.67 3.66
CA LEU A 72 -3.85 7.95 4.31
C LEU A 72 -4.05 9.46 4.56
N ASP A 73 -3.00 10.19 4.91
CA ASP A 73 -3.06 11.64 5.07
C ASP A 73 -3.38 12.34 3.73
N LYS A 74 -2.82 11.88 2.63
CA LYS A 74 -3.17 12.40 1.29
C LYS A 74 -4.66 12.22 0.99
N ILE A 75 -5.24 11.05 1.27
CA ILE A 75 -6.67 10.79 1.08
C ILE A 75 -7.51 11.76 1.91
N LYS A 76 -7.16 11.96 3.18
CA LYS A 76 -7.87 12.91 4.05
C LYS A 76 -7.82 14.33 3.51
N HIS A 77 -6.68 14.78 3.01
CA HIS A 77 -6.55 16.11 2.41
C HIS A 77 -7.40 16.27 1.16
N TYR A 78 -7.48 15.26 0.29
CA TYR A 78 -8.38 15.30 -0.87
C TYR A 78 -9.85 15.35 -0.47
N GLN A 79 -10.28 14.59 0.52
CA GLN A 79 -11.64 14.60 1.02
C GLN A 79 -12.03 15.96 1.60
N VAL A 80 -11.14 16.60 2.37
CA VAL A 80 -11.37 17.94 2.91
C VAL A 80 -11.48 18.99 1.80
N ARG A 81 -10.65 18.90 0.75
CA ARG A 81 -10.73 19.80 -0.42
C ARG A 81 -12.03 19.60 -1.20
N GLN A 82 -12.48 18.36 -1.42
CA GLN A 82 -13.75 18.06 -2.08
C GLN A 82 -14.94 18.56 -1.30
N ASN A 83 -14.95 18.43 0.02
CA ASN A 83 -16.01 18.96 0.88
C ASN A 83 -16.07 20.49 0.90
N LYS A 84 -14.97 21.18 0.62
CA LYS A 84 -14.90 22.65 0.48
C LYS A 84 -15.25 23.15 -0.94
N MET A 85 -15.21 22.27 -1.93
CA MET A 85 -15.50 22.57 -3.34
C MET A 85 -16.77 21.84 -3.80
N THR A 86 -17.90 22.16 -3.19
CA THR A 86 -19.20 21.55 -3.51
C THR A 86 -19.80 22.00 -4.85
N ASP A 87 -19.04 22.24 -5.91
CA ASP A 87 -19.67 22.62 -7.18
C ASP A 87 -18.91 22.28 -8.47
N ILE A 88 -17.91 21.41 -8.46
CA ILE A 88 -17.34 20.95 -9.76
C ILE A 88 -17.12 19.45 -9.71
N ILE A 89 -18.15 18.71 -10.16
CA ILE A 89 -18.01 17.30 -10.58
C ILE A 89 -17.15 17.30 -11.85
N GLN A 90 -15.89 17.03 -11.74
CA GLN A 90 -15.12 16.45 -12.82
C GLN A 90 -14.66 15.08 -12.37
N GLN A 91 -15.42 14.06 -12.77
CA GLN A 91 -14.92 12.71 -12.88
C GLN A 91 -13.79 12.74 -13.91
N THR A 92 -12.58 12.87 -13.44
CA THR A 92 -11.44 12.50 -14.25
C THR A 92 -11.28 11.01 -14.07
N GLU A 93 -11.86 10.24 -14.98
CA GLU A 93 -11.45 8.86 -15.21
C GLU A 93 -9.94 8.91 -15.46
N SER A 94 -9.16 8.46 -14.51
CA SER A 94 -7.74 8.26 -14.72
C SER A 94 -7.60 7.12 -15.73
N ILE A 95 -7.32 7.50 -16.98
CA ILE A 95 -6.94 6.56 -18.03
C ILE A 95 -5.62 5.94 -17.59
N TYR A 96 -5.71 4.73 -17.08
CA TYR A 96 -4.53 3.92 -16.80
C TYR A 96 -3.83 3.60 -18.12
N ASN A 97 -2.71 4.24 -18.35
CA ASN A 97 -1.78 3.82 -19.37
C ASN A 97 -0.95 2.66 -18.80
N GLU A 98 -1.54 1.46 -18.80
CA GLU A 98 -0.83 0.25 -18.48
C GLU A 98 0.03 -0.14 -19.68
N GLN A 99 1.34 0.00 -19.51
CA GLN A 99 2.27 -0.66 -20.41
C GLN A 99 2.03 -2.17 -20.37
N SER A 100 1.82 -2.73 -21.52
CA SER A 100 1.48 -4.12 -21.77
C SER A 100 2.53 -5.10 -21.24
N VAL A 101 2.26 -5.63 -20.05
CA VAL A 101 2.71 -6.98 -19.66
C VAL A 101 1.52 -7.89 -19.98
N GLU A 102 1.77 -9.10 -20.50
CA GLU A 102 0.70 -10.09 -20.74
C GLU A 102 -0.23 -10.15 -19.54
N ARG A 103 -1.41 -9.59 -19.71
CA ARG A 103 -2.40 -9.50 -18.65
C ARG A 103 -3.00 -10.87 -18.40
N ASN A 104 -2.76 -11.39 -17.23
CA ASN A 104 -3.52 -12.51 -16.73
C ASN A 104 -4.86 -11.96 -16.20
N GLU A 105 -5.95 -12.23 -16.92
CA GLU A 105 -7.31 -11.78 -16.56
C GLU A 105 -7.69 -12.12 -15.11
N MET A 106 -7.22 -13.27 -14.61
CA MET A 106 -7.43 -13.66 -13.21
C MET A 106 -6.69 -12.74 -12.24
N GLN A 107 -5.48 -12.31 -12.56
CA GLN A 107 -4.73 -11.35 -11.70
C GLN A 107 -5.41 -10.00 -11.64
N ASP A 108 -5.93 -9.49 -12.76
CA ASP A 108 -6.68 -8.24 -12.82
C ASP A 108 -7.97 -8.33 -12.00
N LEU A 109 -8.65 -9.47 -12.05
CA LEU A 109 -9.84 -9.72 -11.27
C LEU A 109 -9.56 -9.74 -9.76
N ILE A 110 -8.50 -10.43 -9.34
CA ILE A 110 -8.06 -10.44 -7.95
C ILE A 110 -7.74 -9.03 -7.48
N LYS A 111 -6.99 -8.27 -8.29
CA LYS A 111 -6.60 -6.88 -7.97
C LYS A 111 -7.84 -5.99 -7.78
N LYS A 112 -8.81 -6.04 -8.69
CA LYS A 112 -10.07 -5.29 -8.57
C LYS A 112 -10.86 -5.70 -7.32
N SER A 113 -10.91 -7.00 -7.02
CA SER A 113 -11.60 -7.50 -5.84
C SER A 113 -10.96 -7.00 -4.55
N ILE A 114 -9.63 -6.90 -4.49
CA ILE A 114 -8.91 -6.34 -3.35
C ILE A 114 -9.18 -4.83 -3.23
N GLU A 115 -9.17 -4.09 -4.34
CA GLU A 115 -9.42 -2.65 -4.36
C GLU A 115 -10.82 -2.27 -3.83
N SER A 116 -11.80 -3.15 -3.95
CA SER A 116 -13.16 -2.95 -3.45
C SER A 116 -13.35 -3.21 -1.95
N LEU A 117 -12.33 -3.76 -1.27
CA LEU A 117 -12.41 -4.08 0.15
C LEU A 117 -12.41 -2.83 1.03
N PRO A 118 -13.00 -2.90 2.25
CA PRO A 118 -12.78 -1.90 3.27
C PRO A 118 -11.29 -1.71 3.57
N GLU A 119 -10.89 -0.50 3.95
CA GLU A 119 -9.48 -0.10 4.08
C GLU A 119 -8.65 -1.08 4.92
N LYS A 120 -9.09 -1.42 6.14
CA LYS A 120 -8.34 -2.36 7.00
C LYS A 120 -8.17 -3.74 6.37
N GLN A 121 -9.22 -4.26 5.72
CA GLN A 121 -9.16 -5.55 5.04
C GLN A 121 -8.21 -5.52 3.84
N LYS A 122 -8.22 -4.44 3.08
CA LYS A 122 -7.33 -4.21 1.95
C LYS A 122 -5.86 -4.21 2.36
N LEU A 123 -5.51 -3.49 3.42
CA LEU A 123 -4.14 -3.42 3.93
C LEU A 123 -3.67 -4.75 4.49
N VAL A 124 -4.53 -5.44 5.23
CA VAL A 124 -4.20 -6.75 5.83
C VAL A 124 -3.95 -7.81 4.76
N ILE A 125 -4.83 -7.93 3.77
CA ILE A 125 -4.64 -8.93 2.70
C ILE A 125 -3.42 -8.61 1.83
N HIS A 126 -3.15 -7.32 1.58
CA HIS A 126 -1.96 -6.91 0.83
C HIS A 126 -0.67 -7.32 1.55
N LEU A 127 -0.54 -6.99 2.82
CA LEU A 127 0.67 -7.32 3.57
C LEU A 127 0.88 -8.82 3.72
N ARG A 128 -0.19 -9.58 3.96
CA ARG A 128 -0.08 -11.04 4.16
C ARG A 128 0.04 -11.82 2.87
N ASP A 129 -0.86 -11.60 1.92
CA ASP A 129 -1.01 -12.46 0.74
C ASP A 129 -0.23 -11.94 -0.48
N VAL A 130 0.04 -10.65 -0.57
CA VAL A 130 0.87 -10.07 -1.64
C VAL A 130 2.33 -9.95 -1.23
N GLU A 131 2.62 -9.39 -0.05
CA GLU A 131 4.00 -9.13 0.40
C GLU A 131 4.58 -10.25 1.30
N GLY A 132 3.76 -11.14 1.81
CA GLY A 132 4.22 -12.32 2.58
C GLY A 132 4.66 -12.02 4.01
N TYR A 133 4.17 -10.94 4.63
CA TYR A 133 4.53 -10.60 6.00
C TYR A 133 3.95 -11.57 7.03
N SER A 134 4.69 -11.80 8.10
CA SER A 134 4.18 -12.46 9.30
C SER A 134 3.17 -11.57 10.03
N PHE A 135 2.34 -12.17 10.90
CA PHE A 135 1.42 -11.37 11.72
C PHE A 135 2.15 -10.42 12.67
N GLU A 136 3.32 -10.83 13.17
CA GLU A 136 4.16 -9.95 13.98
C GLU A 136 4.64 -8.73 13.20
N GLU A 137 5.14 -8.91 11.99
CA GLU A 137 5.54 -7.82 11.09
C GLU A 137 4.36 -6.91 10.73
N MET A 138 3.21 -7.51 10.39
CA MET A 138 1.98 -6.77 10.09
C MET A 138 1.50 -5.93 11.27
N SER A 139 1.60 -6.46 12.49
CA SER A 139 1.25 -5.74 13.72
C SER A 139 2.09 -4.46 13.88
N LYS A 140 3.37 -4.51 13.55
CA LYS A 140 4.26 -3.34 13.59
C LYS A 140 3.91 -2.29 12.53
N VAL A 141 3.50 -2.72 11.34
CA VAL A 141 3.13 -1.82 10.24
C VAL A 141 1.76 -1.18 10.46
N LEU A 142 0.75 -1.99 10.80
CA LEU A 142 -0.64 -1.56 10.89
C LEU A 142 -1.07 -1.10 12.28
N GLU A 143 -0.24 -1.33 13.31
CA GLU A 143 -0.55 -1.01 14.71
C GLU A 143 -1.87 -1.68 15.17
N MET A 144 -2.07 -2.91 14.75
CA MET A 144 -3.19 -3.78 15.09
C MET A 144 -2.70 -5.01 15.84
N ASP A 145 -3.51 -5.51 16.77
CA ASP A 145 -3.21 -6.79 17.41
C ASP A 145 -3.44 -8.00 16.47
N GLU A 146 -2.86 -9.14 16.80
CA GLU A 146 -2.91 -10.32 15.95
C GLU A 146 -4.34 -10.85 15.77
N VAL A 147 -5.21 -10.74 16.77
CA VAL A 147 -6.61 -11.17 16.68
C VAL A 147 -7.35 -10.34 15.64
N ALA A 148 -7.20 -9.02 15.69
CA ALA A 148 -7.79 -8.11 14.71
C ALA A 148 -7.25 -8.36 13.29
N LEU A 149 -5.95 -8.62 13.15
CA LEU A 149 -5.33 -8.97 11.87
C LEU A 149 -5.94 -10.24 11.28
N ARG A 150 -6.07 -11.31 12.07
CA ARG A 150 -6.65 -12.58 11.63
C ARG A 150 -8.11 -12.46 11.24
N VAL A 151 -8.91 -11.71 11.99
CA VAL A 151 -10.32 -11.48 11.69
C VAL A 151 -10.47 -10.70 10.38
N ASN A 152 -9.71 -9.62 10.19
CA ASN A 152 -9.75 -8.84 8.97
C ASN A 152 -9.25 -9.62 7.75
N LEU A 153 -8.22 -10.44 7.91
CA LEU A 153 -7.70 -11.29 6.84
C LEU A 153 -8.74 -12.33 6.40
N SER A 154 -9.38 -13.00 7.34
CA SER A 154 -10.45 -13.97 7.06
C SER A 154 -11.61 -13.34 6.29
N ARG A 155 -12.06 -12.17 6.73
CA ARG A 155 -13.14 -11.41 6.05
C ARG A 155 -12.71 -10.94 4.66
N ALA A 156 -11.48 -10.46 4.51
CA ALA A 156 -10.93 -10.03 3.23
C ALA A 156 -10.88 -11.17 2.22
N ARG A 157 -10.32 -12.31 2.62
CA ARG A 157 -10.23 -13.51 1.76
C ARG A 157 -11.59 -14.04 1.34
N LYS A 158 -12.55 -14.04 2.27
CA LYS A 158 -13.93 -14.45 1.97
C LYS A 158 -14.56 -13.56 0.92
N LYS A 159 -14.45 -12.24 1.04
CA LYS A 159 -15.01 -11.29 0.05
C LYS A 159 -14.35 -11.42 -1.32
N VAL A 160 -13.03 -11.52 -1.37
CA VAL A 160 -12.30 -11.73 -2.63
C VAL A 160 -12.75 -13.01 -3.31
N LYS A 161 -12.86 -14.11 -2.57
CA LYS A 161 -13.35 -15.39 -3.09
C LYS A 161 -14.77 -15.28 -3.64
N GLU A 162 -15.68 -14.65 -2.91
CA GLU A 162 -17.08 -14.45 -3.35
C GLU A 162 -17.17 -13.62 -4.63
N GLU A 163 -16.40 -12.56 -4.77
CA GLU A 163 -16.37 -11.74 -5.98
C GLU A 163 -15.82 -12.52 -7.19
N ILE A 164 -14.75 -13.27 -7.01
CA ILE A 164 -14.17 -14.11 -8.07
C ILE A 164 -15.18 -15.17 -8.51
N LEU A 165 -15.83 -15.86 -7.59
CA LEU A 165 -16.82 -16.89 -7.90
C LEU A 165 -18.03 -16.34 -8.64
N LYS A 166 -18.51 -15.15 -8.31
CA LYS A 166 -19.60 -14.49 -9.05
C LYS A 166 -19.23 -14.31 -10.52
N ILE A 167 -18.04 -13.78 -10.80
CA ILE A 167 -17.62 -13.49 -12.18
C ILE A 167 -17.36 -14.79 -12.95
N VAL A 168 -16.74 -15.79 -12.34
CA VAL A 168 -16.51 -17.09 -12.98
C VAL A 168 -17.84 -17.79 -13.31
N ASN A 169 -18.82 -17.73 -12.42
CA ASN A 169 -20.12 -18.37 -12.64
C ASN A 169 -20.98 -17.64 -13.66
N TYR A 170 -20.87 -16.32 -13.79
CA TYR A 170 -21.60 -15.53 -14.81
C TYR A 170 -20.91 -15.55 -16.18
N GLY A 171 -19.66 -15.98 -16.27
CA GLY A 171 -18.91 -16.07 -17.55
C GLY A 171 -19.06 -17.40 -18.29
N ILE A 172 -19.91 -18.32 -17.80
CA ILE A 172 -20.14 -19.67 -18.38
C ILE A 172 -21.50 -19.77 -19.12
N GLU A 173 -22.21 -18.66 -19.32
CA GLU A 173 -23.38 -18.63 -20.19
C GLU A 173 -23.05 -18.23 -21.63
#